data_33d2522f0768cbadeefc056202e968ee
#
_entry.id   33d2522f0768cbadeefc056202e968ee
#
_cell.length_a   1.000
_cell.length_b   1.000
_cell.length_c   1.000
_cell.angle_alpha   90.00
_cell.angle_beta   90.00
_cell.angle_gamma   90.00
#
_symmetry.space_group_name_H-M   'P 1'
#
loop_
_entity.id
_entity.type
_entity.pdbx_description
1 polymer ?
#
loop_
_entity_poly.entity_id
_entity_poly.type
_entity_poly.pdbx_seq_one_letter_code
_entity_poly.pdbx_strand_id
1 'polypeptide(L)'
;MINKPLDKIDLNDLEQLRINAVSEGKTIEYKQQLPTNSDGDRKEFLADISSFANASGGDLIFGIVEENGSPKSIDGVEIENIDEEIRKCENIIRDGIEPRIIFATHSINTSDKKFVLIFRINKSWIGPHRVIYKGHDKFYSRNSAGKYTLDTNELKVAFNLSQ
;
A
#
# COMPACT_ATOMS: atom_id res chain seq x y z
N MET A 1 1.59 9.93 -3.20
CA MET A 1 2.68 9.24 -3.95
C MET A 1 3.89 10.15 -4.01
N ILE A 2 5.06 9.60 -3.73
CA ILE A 2 6.33 10.35 -3.85
C ILE A 2 6.60 10.64 -5.32
N ASN A 3 6.82 11.92 -5.65
CA ASN A 3 7.04 12.36 -7.03
C ASN A 3 8.49 12.11 -7.47
N LYS A 4 8.89 10.85 -7.54
CA LYS A 4 10.22 10.38 -7.93
C LYS A 4 10.13 8.94 -8.45
N PRO A 5 10.97 8.50 -9.41
CA PRO A 5 11.05 7.09 -9.78
C PRO A 5 11.29 6.22 -8.56
N LEU A 6 10.57 5.09 -8.46
CA LEU A 6 10.56 4.26 -7.25
C LEU A 6 11.96 3.79 -6.85
N ASP A 7 12.76 3.35 -7.82
CA ASP A 7 14.13 2.87 -7.62
C ASP A 7 15.14 3.96 -7.23
N LYS A 8 14.74 5.23 -7.29
CA LYS A 8 15.55 6.40 -6.93
C LYS A 8 15.19 6.99 -5.57
N ILE A 9 14.13 6.49 -4.94
CA ILE A 9 13.74 6.95 -3.60
C ILE A 9 14.77 6.46 -2.59
N ASP A 10 15.25 7.37 -1.77
CA ASP A 10 16.25 7.11 -0.74
C ASP A 10 15.78 7.59 0.65
N LEU A 11 16.63 7.41 1.66
CA LEU A 11 16.32 7.81 3.03
C LEU A 11 16.05 9.32 3.17
N ASN A 12 16.74 10.16 2.38
CA ASN A 12 16.51 11.59 2.41
C ASN A 12 15.12 11.96 1.90
N ASP A 13 14.59 11.26 0.89
CA ASP A 13 13.23 11.48 0.42
C ASP A 13 12.20 11.15 1.52
N LEU A 14 12.43 10.08 2.29
CA LEU A 14 11.58 9.72 3.43
C LEU A 14 11.65 10.77 4.54
N GLU A 15 12.85 11.29 4.84
CA GLU A 15 13.01 12.39 5.80
C GLU A 15 12.30 13.66 5.34
N GLN A 16 12.25 13.94 4.04
CA GLN A 16 11.47 15.06 3.51
C GLN A 16 9.97 14.89 3.72
N LEU A 17 9.44 13.68 3.63
CA LEU A 17 8.04 13.41 3.98
C LEU A 17 7.75 13.79 5.44
N ARG A 18 8.66 13.43 6.34
CA ARG A 18 8.55 13.74 7.77
C ARG A 18 8.67 15.24 8.04
N ILE A 19 9.70 15.90 7.51
CA ILE A 19 9.96 17.34 7.69
C ILE A 19 8.79 18.17 7.17
N ASN A 20 8.24 17.80 6.02
CA ASN A 20 7.13 18.50 5.40
C ASN A 20 5.75 18.05 5.92
N ALA A 21 5.71 17.16 6.91
CA ALA A 21 4.50 16.59 7.49
C ALA A 21 3.48 16.12 6.42
N VAL A 22 3.96 15.37 5.42
CA VAL A 22 3.11 14.87 4.33
C VAL A 22 2.13 13.86 4.88
N SER A 23 0.88 14.26 5.03
CA SER A 23 -0.17 13.44 5.62
C SER A 23 -0.60 12.30 4.73
N GLU A 24 -1.01 11.20 5.35
CA GLU A 24 -1.75 10.12 4.70
C GLU A 24 -2.97 10.65 3.95
N GLY A 25 -3.39 9.94 2.92
CA GLY A 25 -4.55 10.33 2.15
C GLY A 25 -4.78 9.46 0.93
N LYS A 26 -5.14 10.12 -0.18
CA LYS A 26 -5.53 9.42 -1.40
C LYS A 26 -4.40 8.60 -2.05
N THR A 27 -3.16 9.09 -1.97
CA THR A 27 -2.02 8.52 -2.73
C THR A 27 -0.84 8.10 -1.87
N ILE A 28 -0.94 8.17 -0.56
CA ILE A 28 0.13 7.74 0.36
C ILE A 28 -0.47 7.23 1.67
N GLU A 29 0.12 6.16 2.22
CA GLU A 29 -0.19 5.62 3.53
C GLU A 29 1.06 5.08 4.20
N TYR A 30 1.14 5.26 5.52
CA TYR A 30 2.25 4.82 6.36
C TYR A 30 1.82 3.68 7.27
N LYS A 31 2.68 2.69 7.43
CA LYS A 31 2.51 1.58 8.37
C LYS A 31 3.81 1.37 9.13
N GLN A 32 3.72 1.12 10.41
CA GLN A 32 4.89 0.86 11.24
C GLN A 32 5.47 -0.52 10.99
N GLN A 33 4.62 -1.55 10.80
CA GLN A 33 5.01 -2.94 10.68
C GLN A 33 4.42 -3.58 9.42
N LEU A 34 5.12 -4.59 8.90
CA LEU A 34 4.60 -5.47 7.85
C LEU A 34 3.43 -6.31 8.37
N PRO A 35 2.52 -6.78 7.49
CA PRO A 35 1.44 -7.65 7.89
C PRO A 35 1.99 -8.96 8.48
N THR A 36 1.43 -9.38 9.60
CA THR A 36 1.72 -10.68 10.22
C THR A 36 1.04 -11.82 9.45
N ASN A 37 1.15 -13.04 9.97
CA ASN A 37 0.43 -14.20 9.40
C ASN A 37 -1.05 -14.25 9.80
N SER A 38 -1.54 -13.28 10.59
CA SER A 38 -2.96 -13.22 10.96
C SER A 38 -3.85 -12.91 9.76
N ASP A 39 -5.05 -13.47 9.77
CA ASP A 39 -6.04 -13.18 8.72
C ASP A 39 -6.47 -11.71 8.71
N GLY A 40 -6.52 -11.09 9.87
CA GLY A 40 -6.84 -9.66 10.01
C GLY A 40 -5.81 -8.77 9.31
N ASP A 41 -4.53 -8.98 9.56
CA ASP A 41 -3.45 -8.21 8.95
C ASP A 41 -3.38 -8.41 7.44
N ARG A 42 -3.60 -9.64 6.97
CA ARG A 42 -3.62 -9.94 5.53
C ARG A 42 -4.80 -9.26 4.83
N LYS A 43 -5.99 -9.28 5.44
CA LYS A 43 -7.17 -8.57 4.92
C LYS A 43 -6.94 -7.06 4.86
N GLU A 44 -6.35 -6.49 5.90
CA GLU A 44 -6.02 -5.06 5.97
C GLU A 44 -5.01 -4.69 4.88
N PHE A 45 -3.94 -5.47 4.71
CA PHE A 45 -2.95 -5.27 3.67
C PHE A 45 -3.55 -5.33 2.27
N LEU A 46 -4.39 -6.34 1.99
CA LEU A 46 -5.06 -6.48 0.70
C LEU A 46 -6.06 -5.35 0.43
N ALA A 47 -6.75 -4.88 1.47
CA ALA A 47 -7.64 -3.73 1.39
C ALA A 47 -6.87 -2.44 1.03
N ASP A 48 -5.73 -2.19 1.65
CA ASP A 48 -4.87 -1.04 1.32
C ASP A 48 -4.40 -1.11 -0.13
N ILE A 49 -3.81 -2.22 -0.55
CA ILE A 49 -3.29 -2.40 -1.91
C ILE A 49 -4.40 -2.23 -2.96
N SER A 50 -5.53 -2.91 -2.80
CA SER A 50 -6.63 -2.82 -3.76
C SER A 50 -7.27 -1.43 -3.82
N SER A 51 -7.33 -0.73 -2.69
CA SER A 51 -7.88 0.63 -2.62
C SER A 51 -7.08 1.64 -3.44
N PHE A 52 -5.75 1.52 -3.46
CA PHE A 52 -4.90 2.35 -4.31
C PHE A 52 -5.15 2.08 -5.79
N ALA A 53 -5.21 0.83 -6.21
CA ALA A 53 -5.45 0.45 -7.60
C ALA A 53 -6.81 0.94 -8.11
N ASN A 54 -7.85 0.87 -7.27
CA ASN A 54 -9.21 1.31 -7.60
C ASN A 54 -9.39 2.84 -7.55
N ALA A 55 -8.44 3.57 -6.99
CA ALA A 55 -8.50 5.03 -6.90
C ALA A 55 -7.52 5.70 -7.88
N SER A 56 -6.41 6.20 -7.38
CA SER A 56 -5.45 7.00 -8.16
C SER A 56 -4.05 6.40 -8.22
N GLY A 57 -3.88 5.19 -7.69
CA GLY A 57 -2.57 4.66 -7.37
C GLY A 57 -1.98 5.33 -6.14
N GLY A 58 -0.79 4.92 -5.74
CA GLY A 58 -0.12 5.50 -4.59
C GLY A 58 1.00 4.65 -4.05
N ASP A 59 1.55 5.11 -2.92
CA ASP A 59 2.61 4.46 -2.18
C ASP A 59 2.12 4.00 -0.81
N LEU A 60 2.23 2.71 -0.53
CA LEU A 60 2.09 2.13 0.80
C LEU A 60 3.48 1.90 1.36
N ILE A 61 3.81 2.56 2.48
CA ILE A 61 5.15 2.62 3.03
C ILE A 61 5.18 2.00 4.42
N PHE A 62 5.95 0.92 4.58
CA PHE A 62 6.18 0.23 5.84
C PHE A 62 7.48 0.67 6.51
N GLY A 63 7.48 0.79 7.82
CA GLY A 63 8.62 1.22 8.62
C GLY A 63 8.59 2.69 9.02
N ILE A 64 7.47 3.35 8.85
CA ILE A 64 7.23 4.73 9.27
C ILE A 64 6.17 4.75 10.38
N VAL A 65 6.51 5.36 11.51
CA VAL A 65 5.56 5.64 12.58
C VAL A 65 4.80 6.91 12.23
N GLU A 66 3.49 6.86 12.24
CA GLU A 66 2.63 8.01 12.02
C GLU A 66 1.95 8.46 13.32
N GLU A 67 1.58 9.73 13.37
CA GLU A 67 0.77 10.31 14.43
C GLU A 67 -0.23 11.27 13.79
N ASN A 68 -1.53 11.00 13.97
CA ASN A 68 -2.61 11.76 13.33
C ASN A 68 -2.48 11.83 11.80
N GLY A 69 -2.04 10.75 11.19
CA GLY A 69 -1.86 10.63 9.74
C GLY A 69 -0.58 11.27 9.20
N SER A 70 0.24 11.88 10.04
CA SER A 70 1.52 12.49 9.62
C SER A 70 2.72 11.65 10.06
N PRO A 71 3.76 11.53 9.23
CA PRO A 71 4.94 10.73 9.56
C PRO A 71 5.72 11.39 10.71
N LYS A 72 5.93 10.62 11.78
CA LYS A 72 6.61 11.07 13.00
C LYS A 72 8.08 10.65 13.03
N SER A 73 8.35 9.39 12.73
CA SER A 73 9.71 8.84 12.69
C SER A 73 9.83 7.73 11.65
N ILE A 74 11.06 7.55 11.15
CA ILE A 74 11.42 6.51 10.19
C ILE A 74 12.21 5.46 10.96
N ASP A 75 11.48 4.50 11.55
CA ASP A 75 12.09 3.49 12.42
C ASP A 75 12.62 2.29 11.63
N GLY A 76 12.05 2.05 10.46
CA GLY A 76 12.28 0.82 9.70
C GLY A 76 11.60 -0.40 10.34
N VAL A 77 11.48 -1.45 9.55
CA VAL A 77 11.03 -2.77 10.01
C VAL A 77 12.25 -3.68 10.13
N GLU A 78 12.35 -4.43 11.21
CA GLU A 78 13.40 -5.44 11.37
C GLU A 78 13.09 -6.64 10.46
N ILE A 79 13.98 -6.91 9.51
CA ILE A 79 13.82 -7.94 8.49
C ILE A 79 15.14 -8.69 8.32
N GLU A 80 15.13 -10.01 8.59
CA GLU A 80 16.31 -10.87 8.43
C GLU A 80 16.62 -11.14 6.95
N ASN A 81 15.60 -11.35 6.13
CA ASN A 81 15.74 -11.63 4.70
C ASN A 81 14.72 -10.80 3.90
N ILE A 82 15.18 -9.69 3.35
CA ILE A 82 14.31 -8.74 2.62
C ILE A 82 13.66 -9.36 1.38
N ASP A 83 14.38 -10.19 0.64
CA ASP A 83 13.85 -10.81 -0.59
C ASP A 83 12.73 -11.82 -0.27
N GLU A 84 12.86 -12.54 0.84
CA GLU A 84 11.84 -13.46 1.32
C GLU A 84 10.56 -12.72 1.76
N GLU A 85 10.71 -11.64 2.51
CA GLU A 85 9.56 -10.82 2.94
C GLU A 85 8.84 -10.15 1.76
N ILE A 86 9.59 -9.62 0.79
CA ILE A 86 9.00 -9.09 -0.44
C ILE A 86 8.21 -10.17 -1.17
N ARG A 87 8.80 -11.35 -1.37
CA ARG A 87 8.14 -12.48 -2.07
C ARG A 87 6.88 -12.93 -1.33
N LYS A 88 6.90 -12.97 -0.01
CA LYS A 88 5.73 -13.28 0.81
C LYS A 88 4.60 -12.28 0.59
N CYS A 89 4.90 -10.99 0.63
CA CYS A 89 3.92 -9.94 0.35
C CYS A 89 3.37 -10.01 -1.08
N GLU A 90 4.23 -10.23 -2.06
CA GLU A 90 3.82 -10.41 -3.47
C GLU A 90 2.87 -11.59 -3.66
N ASN A 91 3.13 -12.71 -2.98
CA ASN A 91 2.26 -13.88 -3.01
C ASN A 91 0.88 -13.58 -2.38
N ILE A 92 0.86 -12.87 -1.25
CA ILE A 92 -0.39 -12.45 -0.61
C ILE A 92 -1.24 -11.60 -1.57
N ILE A 93 -0.63 -10.62 -2.23
CA ILE A 93 -1.31 -9.76 -3.20
C ILE A 93 -1.84 -10.56 -4.39
N ARG A 94 -0.99 -11.41 -4.98
CA ARG A 94 -1.35 -12.22 -6.15
C ARG A 94 -2.53 -13.14 -5.87
N ASP A 95 -2.56 -13.75 -4.71
CA ASP A 95 -3.56 -14.76 -4.36
C ASP A 95 -4.81 -14.15 -3.71
N GLY A 96 -4.73 -12.91 -3.23
CA GLY A 96 -5.78 -12.25 -2.46
C GLY A 96 -6.58 -11.18 -3.20
N ILE A 97 -6.24 -10.83 -4.44
CA ILE A 97 -6.89 -9.75 -5.20
C ILE A 97 -7.19 -10.19 -6.63
N GLU A 98 -8.40 -9.90 -7.09
CA GLU A 98 -8.91 -10.20 -8.43
C GLU A 98 -9.63 -9.00 -9.05
N PRO A 99 -9.40 -8.65 -10.35
CA PRO A 99 -8.28 -9.09 -11.17
C PRO A 99 -6.92 -8.72 -10.57
N ARG A 100 -5.83 -9.29 -11.09
CA ARG A 100 -4.48 -9.03 -10.57
C ARG A 100 -4.08 -7.58 -10.73
N ILE A 101 -3.34 -7.07 -9.75
CA ILE A 101 -2.86 -5.69 -9.69
C ILE A 101 -1.41 -5.61 -10.18
N ILE A 102 -1.09 -4.51 -10.87
CA ILE A 102 0.29 -4.16 -11.24
C ILE A 102 0.86 -3.25 -10.15
N PHE A 103 1.96 -3.65 -9.57
CA PHE A 103 2.69 -2.90 -8.54
C PHE A 103 4.19 -3.14 -8.65
N ALA A 104 4.96 -2.30 -8.00
CA ALA A 104 6.40 -2.45 -7.84
C ALA A 104 6.80 -2.25 -6.38
N THR A 105 7.91 -2.83 -5.97
CA THR A 105 8.45 -2.73 -4.62
C THR A 105 9.84 -2.11 -4.63
N HIS A 106 10.16 -1.41 -3.55
CA HIS A 106 11.49 -0.87 -3.32
C HIS A 106 11.81 -0.92 -1.82
N SER A 107 13.00 -1.36 -1.47
CA SER A 107 13.47 -1.42 -0.09
C SER A 107 14.61 -0.44 0.13
N ILE A 108 14.56 0.26 1.26
CA ILE A 108 15.59 1.21 1.68
C ILE A 108 16.13 0.73 3.02
N ASN A 109 17.42 0.42 3.07
CA ASN A 109 18.08 0.06 4.33
C ASN A 109 18.27 1.33 5.19
N THR A 110 17.79 1.32 6.42
CA THR A 110 17.89 2.45 7.36
C THR A 110 18.97 2.23 8.41
N SER A 111 19.22 0.99 8.81
CA SER A 111 20.26 0.58 9.75
C SER A 111 20.43 -0.93 9.67
N ASP A 112 21.25 -1.54 10.56
CA ASP A 112 21.45 -3.00 10.57
C ASP A 112 20.12 -3.75 10.66
N LYS A 113 19.84 -4.60 9.65
CA LYS A 113 18.62 -5.40 9.50
C LYS A 113 17.29 -4.61 9.55
N LYS A 114 17.33 -3.28 9.42
CA LYS A 114 16.12 -2.45 9.36
C LYS A 114 15.93 -1.85 7.99
N PHE A 115 14.69 -1.96 7.50
CA PHE A 115 14.31 -1.51 6.16
C PHE A 115 13.00 -0.72 6.19
N VAL A 116 12.91 0.27 5.32
CA VAL A 116 11.63 0.79 4.86
C VAL A 116 11.29 0.08 3.56
N LEU A 117 10.07 -0.42 3.46
CA LEU A 117 9.59 -1.13 2.28
C LEU A 117 8.43 -0.34 1.64
N ILE A 118 8.59 0.01 0.37
CA ILE A 118 7.60 0.79 -0.39
C ILE A 118 6.94 -0.13 -1.41
N PHE A 119 5.61 -0.18 -1.38
CA PHE A 119 4.77 -0.73 -2.46
C PHE A 119 4.19 0.43 -3.24
N ARG A 120 4.58 0.56 -4.51
CA ARG A 120 3.97 1.50 -5.44
C ARG A 120 2.94 0.80 -6.29
N ILE A 121 1.69 1.20 -6.12
CA ILE A 121 0.54 0.66 -6.83
C ILE A 121 0.13 1.65 -7.92
N ASN A 122 0.07 1.18 -9.16
CA ASN A 122 -0.43 1.99 -10.25
C ASN A 122 -1.96 2.06 -10.22
N LYS A 123 -2.52 3.21 -10.62
CA LYS A 123 -3.94 3.27 -10.93
C LYS A 123 -4.27 2.21 -11.97
N SER A 124 -5.28 1.40 -11.70
CA SER A 124 -5.70 0.36 -12.61
C SER A 124 -6.76 0.86 -13.61
N TRP A 125 -6.67 0.34 -14.83
CA TRP A 125 -7.64 0.55 -15.90
C TRP A 125 -8.47 -0.71 -16.20
N ILE A 126 -8.16 -1.83 -15.54
CA ILE A 126 -8.86 -3.12 -15.67
C ILE A 126 -9.68 -3.48 -14.43
N GLY A 127 -9.85 -2.52 -13.52
CA GLY A 127 -10.61 -2.69 -12.28
C GLY A 127 -12.13 -2.80 -12.49
N PRO A 128 -12.93 -2.78 -11.42
CA PRO A 128 -12.46 -2.68 -10.04
C PRO A 128 -11.86 -3.99 -9.52
N HIS A 129 -10.87 -3.88 -8.66
CA HIS A 129 -10.19 -4.99 -8.01
C HIS A 129 -10.90 -5.35 -6.70
N ARG A 130 -11.13 -6.63 -6.47
CA ARG A 130 -11.79 -7.18 -5.29
C ARG A 130 -10.81 -7.95 -4.43
N VAL A 131 -10.88 -7.77 -3.12
CA VAL A 131 -10.22 -8.65 -2.17
C VAL A 131 -11.01 -9.97 -2.10
N ILE A 132 -10.32 -11.11 -2.27
CA ILE A 132 -10.93 -12.46 -2.32
C ILE A 132 -10.34 -13.39 -1.26
N TYR A 133 -10.01 -12.87 -0.09
CA TYR A 133 -9.32 -13.62 0.95
C TYR A 133 -10.29 -14.23 1.97
N LYS A 134 -10.35 -15.58 2.06
CA LYS A 134 -11.14 -16.32 3.08
C LYS A 134 -12.57 -15.80 3.25
N GLY A 135 -13.29 -15.67 2.15
CA GLY A 135 -14.68 -15.19 2.15
C GLY A 135 -14.84 -13.68 2.38
N HIS A 136 -13.74 -12.94 2.44
CA HIS A 136 -13.77 -11.49 2.52
C HIS A 136 -13.78 -10.90 1.11
N ASP A 137 -14.99 -10.86 0.50
CA ASP A 137 -15.21 -10.39 -0.86
C ASP A 137 -15.62 -8.92 -0.85
N LYS A 138 -14.65 -8.00 -0.94
CA LYS A 138 -14.91 -6.56 -0.88
C LYS A 138 -14.10 -5.76 -1.88
N PHE A 139 -14.72 -4.69 -2.36
CA PHE A 139 -14.10 -3.67 -3.20
C PHE A 139 -13.79 -2.43 -2.36
N TYR A 140 -12.54 -2.02 -2.32
CA TYR A 140 -12.10 -0.83 -1.60
C TYR A 140 -11.66 0.26 -2.58
N SER A 141 -11.88 1.51 -2.21
CA SER A 141 -11.31 2.69 -2.87
C SER A 141 -10.75 3.65 -1.82
N ARG A 142 -10.25 4.79 -2.24
CA ARG A 142 -9.63 5.79 -1.37
C ARG A 142 -10.07 7.20 -1.73
N ASN A 143 -10.14 8.03 -0.70
CA ASN A 143 -10.25 9.48 -0.81
C ASN A 143 -9.25 10.15 0.14
N SER A 144 -9.38 11.44 0.37
CA SER A 144 -8.49 12.19 1.28
C SER A 144 -8.55 11.71 2.74
N ALA A 145 -9.62 11.03 3.15
CA ALA A 145 -9.79 10.48 4.49
C ALA A 145 -9.25 9.03 4.63
N GLY A 146 -8.73 8.44 3.56
CA GLY A 146 -8.21 7.07 3.53
C GLY A 146 -9.10 6.11 2.75
N LYS A 147 -8.95 4.80 3.00
CA LYS A 147 -9.72 3.77 2.29
C LYS A 147 -11.14 3.64 2.82
N TYR A 148 -12.03 3.23 1.92
CA TYR A 148 -13.43 2.91 2.22
C TYR A 148 -13.95 1.81 1.27
N THR A 149 -15.07 1.19 1.62
CA THR A 149 -15.73 0.18 0.77
C THR A 149 -16.62 0.86 -0.27
N LEU A 150 -16.51 0.45 -1.53
CA LEU A 150 -17.39 0.94 -2.60
C LEU A 150 -18.84 0.51 -2.36
N ASP A 151 -19.77 1.42 -2.56
CA ASP A 151 -21.20 1.10 -2.57
C ASP A 151 -21.65 0.56 -3.94
N THR A 152 -22.93 0.19 -4.05
CA THR A 152 -23.49 -0.41 -5.27
C THR A 152 -23.44 0.52 -6.47
N ASN A 153 -23.63 1.82 -6.27
CA ASN A 153 -23.60 2.81 -7.36
C ASN A 153 -22.17 3.06 -7.82
N GLU A 154 -21.24 3.20 -6.89
CA GLU A 154 -19.81 3.33 -7.17
C GLU A 154 -19.29 2.11 -7.93
N LEU A 155 -19.72 0.89 -7.55
CA LEU A 155 -19.38 -0.33 -8.27
C LEU A 155 -19.90 -0.34 -9.71
N LYS A 156 -21.15 0.07 -9.96
CA LYS A 156 -21.68 0.19 -11.32
C LYS A 156 -20.83 1.13 -12.17
N VAL A 157 -20.46 2.30 -11.62
CA VAL A 157 -19.60 3.26 -12.31
C VAL A 157 -18.23 2.66 -12.58
N ALA A 158 -17.61 2.04 -11.58
CA ALA A 158 -16.28 1.45 -11.69
C ALA A 158 -16.23 0.35 -12.78
N PHE A 159 -17.22 -0.53 -12.84
CA PHE A 159 -17.32 -1.56 -13.89
C PHE A 159 -17.52 -0.97 -15.28
N ASN A 160 -18.30 0.10 -15.40
CA ASN A 160 -18.55 0.74 -16.70
C ASN A 160 -17.31 1.50 -17.23
N LEU A 161 -16.48 2.04 -16.34
CA LEU A 161 -15.27 2.78 -16.74
C LEU A 161 -14.13 1.86 -17.18
N SER A 162 -14.20 0.58 -16.89
CA SER A 162 -13.18 -0.41 -17.25
C SER A 162 -13.46 -1.17 -18.56
N GLN A 163 -14.50 -0.80 -19.29
CA GLN A 163 -14.89 -1.40 -20.59
C GLN A 163 -14.21 -0.74 -21.77
#